data_11db8c36667bbf628388cf9ca7cd16d5
#
_entry.id   11db8c36667bbf628388cf9ca7cd16d5
#
_cell.length_a   1.000
_cell.length_b   1.000
_cell.length_c   1.000
_cell.angle_alpha   90.00
_cell.angle_beta   90.00
_cell.angle_gamma   90.00
#
_symmetry.space_group_name_H-M   'P 1'
#
loop_
_entity.id
_entity.type
_entity.pdbx_description
1 polymer ?
#
loop_
_entity_poly.entity_id
_entity_poly.type
_entity_poly.pdbx_seq_one_letter_code
_entity_poly.pdbx_strand_id
1 'polypeptide(L)'
;DIPADLRSVLGDTHRKRIDVMVRSLIRKTAENLQNDIYFMDMEPEILQATMSLRDFLFENVYFNPVAKSEESKAGAMLEILYDYYCRNKDQIPDEYKRNIGETCSLERAVCDHLACMTDRYAVLTFENLYIPKKWNK
;
A
#
# COMPACT_ATOMS: atom_id res chain seq x y z
N ASP A 1 2.58 -18.01 -11.83
CA ASP A 1 2.47 -18.92 -10.65
C ASP A 1 3.75 -18.82 -9.82
N ILE A 2 3.62 -18.92 -8.48
CA ILE A 2 4.77 -18.92 -7.56
C ILE A 2 5.62 -20.20 -7.82
N PRO A 3 6.97 -20.09 -7.87
CA PRO A 3 7.87 -21.23 -8.05
C PRO A 3 7.61 -22.39 -7.08
N ALA A 4 7.82 -23.62 -7.56
CA ALA A 4 7.48 -24.84 -6.81
C ALA A 4 8.33 -25.04 -5.55
N ASP A 5 9.60 -24.64 -5.61
CA ASP A 5 10.54 -24.64 -4.48
C ASP A 5 10.07 -23.72 -3.36
N LEU A 6 9.63 -22.52 -3.67
CA LEU A 6 9.09 -21.58 -2.68
C LEU A 6 7.75 -22.08 -2.09
N ARG A 7 6.91 -22.73 -2.90
CA ARG A 7 5.68 -23.35 -2.41
C ARG A 7 5.93 -24.53 -1.50
N SER A 8 6.98 -25.31 -1.74
CA SER A 8 7.34 -26.45 -0.88
C SER A 8 7.75 -26.02 0.52
N VAL A 9 8.44 -24.88 0.66
CA VAL A 9 8.90 -24.33 1.93
C VAL A 9 7.82 -23.52 2.63
N LEU A 10 7.19 -22.59 1.91
CA LEU A 10 6.25 -21.63 2.50
C LEU A 10 4.78 -22.10 2.45
N GLY A 11 4.45 -23.04 1.57
CA GLY A 11 3.10 -23.58 1.39
C GLY A 11 2.38 -23.12 0.13
N ASP A 12 1.44 -23.93 -0.32
CA ASP A 12 0.74 -23.79 -1.61
C ASP A 12 -0.30 -22.67 -1.64
N THR A 13 -0.86 -22.30 -0.50
CA THR A 13 -1.92 -21.28 -0.41
C THR A 13 -1.40 -20.01 0.26
N HIS A 14 -2.03 -18.87 -0.07
CA HIS A 14 -1.71 -17.59 0.57
C HIS A 14 -1.80 -17.68 2.11
N ARG A 15 -2.86 -18.32 2.62
CA ARG A 15 -3.05 -18.52 4.06
C ARG A 15 -1.92 -19.35 4.69
N LYS A 16 -1.50 -20.46 4.04
CA LYS A 16 -0.39 -21.29 4.55
C LYS A 16 0.92 -20.52 4.58
N ARG A 17 1.22 -19.73 3.54
CA ARG A 17 2.44 -18.92 3.50
C ARG A 17 2.50 -17.93 4.65
N ILE A 18 1.41 -17.20 4.90
CA ILE A 18 1.34 -16.29 6.06
C ILE A 18 1.54 -17.05 7.36
N ASP A 19 0.84 -18.18 7.56
CA ASP A 19 0.94 -18.97 8.79
C ASP A 19 2.38 -19.46 9.04
N VAL A 20 3.06 -19.99 8.02
CA VAL A 20 4.46 -20.46 8.12
C VAL A 20 5.40 -19.30 8.49
N MET A 21 5.30 -18.16 7.80
CA MET A 21 6.15 -16.99 8.08
C MET A 21 5.92 -16.44 9.49
N VAL A 22 4.66 -16.28 9.90
CA VAL A 22 4.31 -15.74 11.24
C VAL A 22 4.76 -16.70 12.34
N ARG A 23 4.52 -18.00 12.19
CA ARG A 23 4.94 -19.01 13.20
C ARG A 23 6.46 -19.08 13.32
N SER A 24 7.18 -19.03 12.20
CA SER A 24 8.65 -19.01 12.20
C SER A 24 9.18 -17.78 12.93
N LEU A 25 8.64 -16.59 12.63
CA LEU A 25 9.01 -15.34 13.31
C LEU A 25 8.78 -15.43 14.82
N ILE A 26 7.58 -15.86 15.25
CA ILE A 26 7.24 -15.96 16.68
C ILE A 26 8.17 -16.97 17.38
N ARG A 27 8.35 -18.16 16.79
CA ARG A 27 9.14 -19.22 17.40
C ARG A 27 10.61 -18.84 17.54
N LYS A 28 11.21 -18.33 16.46
CA LYS A 28 12.63 -17.94 16.48
C LYS A 28 12.90 -16.75 17.40
N THR A 29 11.99 -15.79 17.41
CA THR A 29 12.08 -14.65 18.34
C THR A 29 11.97 -15.09 19.81
N ALA A 30 11.05 -16.01 20.12
CA ALA A 30 10.91 -16.56 21.46
C ALA A 30 12.16 -17.33 21.90
N GLU A 31 12.76 -18.14 21.01
CA GLU A 31 14.04 -18.81 21.24
C GLU A 31 15.16 -17.81 21.51
N ASN A 32 15.27 -16.76 20.71
CA ASN A 32 16.25 -15.70 20.89
C ASN A 32 16.10 -15.03 22.26
N LEU A 33 14.88 -14.70 22.68
CA LEU A 33 14.62 -14.09 23.99
C LEU A 33 15.00 -15.00 25.16
N GLN A 34 14.79 -16.31 25.04
CA GLN A 34 15.25 -17.28 26.06
C GLN A 34 16.77 -17.35 26.20
N ASN A 35 17.50 -16.93 25.16
CA ASN A 35 18.96 -16.88 25.14
C ASN A 35 19.51 -15.46 25.33
N ASP A 36 18.73 -14.52 25.85
CA ASP A 36 19.06 -13.10 26.05
C ASP A 36 19.44 -12.35 24.75
N ILE A 37 18.95 -12.84 23.60
CA ILE A 37 19.13 -12.22 22.29
C ILE A 37 17.89 -11.38 21.98
N TYR A 38 17.99 -10.06 22.08
CA TYR A 38 16.88 -9.12 21.84
C TYR A 38 16.78 -8.74 20.36
N PHE A 39 16.50 -9.74 19.52
CA PHE A 39 16.36 -9.56 18.07
C PHE A 39 15.23 -10.43 17.51
N MET A 40 14.36 -9.82 16.70
CA MET A 40 13.31 -10.55 15.97
C MET A 40 13.91 -11.24 14.76
N ASP A 41 13.67 -12.54 14.62
CA ASP A 41 14.26 -13.35 13.56
C ASP A 41 13.31 -14.46 13.12
N MET A 42 13.60 -15.01 11.95
CA MET A 42 12.97 -16.23 11.39
C MET A 42 14.01 -17.34 11.29
N GLU A 43 13.53 -18.56 11.15
CA GLU A 43 14.43 -19.65 10.75
C GLU A 43 15.05 -19.34 9.40
N PRO A 44 16.37 -19.60 9.24
CA PRO A 44 17.12 -19.17 8.04
C PRO A 44 16.50 -19.64 6.72
N GLU A 45 16.00 -20.86 6.66
CA GLU A 45 15.33 -21.41 5.46
C GLU A 45 14.05 -20.63 5.13
N ILE A 46 13.22 -20.35 6.13
CA ILE A 46 11.97 -19.60 5.95
C ILE A 46 12.27 -18.15 5.59
N LEU A 47 13.26 -17.53 6.21
CA LEU A 47 13.71 -16.17 5.88
C LEU A 47 14.16 -16.09 4.42
N GLN A 48 15.02 -17.00 4.00
CA GLN A 48 15.51 -17.03 2.62
C GLN A 48 14.38 -17.23 1.62
N ALA A 49 13.48 -18.18 1.86
CA ALA A 49 12.31 -18.40 0.99
C ALA A 49 11.36 -17.19 0.97
N THR A 50 11.20 -16.50 2.09
CA THR A 50 10.40 -15.25 2.18
C THR A 50 11.01 -14.14 1.34
N MET A 51 12.33 -13.95 1.41
CA MET A 51 13.03 -12.94 0.60
C MET A 51 12.97 -13.28 -0.88
N SER A 52 13.17 -14.56 -1.25
CA SER A 52 13.05 -15.01 -2.64
C SER A 52 11.63 -14.86 -3.19
N LEU A 53 10.60 -15.11 -2.36
CA LEU A 53 9.21 -14.84 -2.73
C LEU A 53 8.96 -13.35 -2.96
N ARG A 54 9.49 -12.49 -2.09
CA ARG A 54 9.41 -11.04 -2.25
C ARG A 54 10.00 -10.62 -3.60
N ASP A 55 11.22 -11.04 -3.90
CA ASP A 55 11.93 -10.65 -5.11
C ASP A 55 11.19 -11.15 -6.36
N PHE A 56 10.70 -12.40 -6.33
CA PHE A 56 9.84 -12.94 -7.37
C PHE A 56 8.58 -12.10 -7.61
N LEU A 57 7.91 -11.65 -6.53
CA LEU A 57 6.72 -10.82 -6.64
C LEU A 57 7.05 -9.43 -7.19
N PHE A 58 8.17 -8.83 -6.78
CA PHE A 58 8.60 -7.55 -7.34
C PHE A 58 8.84 -7.64 -8.84
N GLU A 59 9.56 -8.66 -9.31
CA GLU A 59 9.90 -8.81 -10.72
C GLU A 59 8.67 -9.16 -11.59
N ASN A 60 7.80 -10.05 -11.11
CA ASN A 60 6.75 -10.63 -11.95
C ASN A 60 5.36 -10.00 -11.75
N VAL A 61 5.14 -9.26 -10.67
CA VAL A 61 3.84 -8.65 -10.35
C VAL A 61 3.95 -7.13 -10.31
N TYR A 62 4.81 -6.59 -9.43
CA TYR A 62 4.85 -5.13 -9.20
C TYR A 62 5.52 -4.35 -10.33
N PHE A 63 6.51 -4.93 -11.01
CA PHE A 63 7.15 -4.31 -12.18
C PHE A 63 6.54 -4.73 -13.53
N ASN A 64 5.36 -5.35 -13.50
CA ASN A 64 4.68 -5.72 -14.74
C ASN A 64 4.33 -4.45 -15.55
N PRO A 65 4.69 -4.37 -16.84
CA PRO A 65 4.43 -3.20 -17.69
C PRO A 65 2.95 -2.82 -17.80
N VAL A 66 2.05 -3.81 -17.67
CA VAL A 66 0.59 -3.56 -17.70
C VAL A 66 0.16 -2.79 -16.44
N ALA A 67 0.65 -3.18 -15.26
CA ALA A 67 0.38 -2.44 -14.01
C ALA A 67 0.98 -1.03 -14.06
N LYS A 68 2.20 -0.87 -14.60
CA LYS A 68 2.86 0.44 -14.74
C LYS A 68 2.17 1.41 -15.68
N SER A 69 1.46 0.93 -16.70
CA SER A 69 0.71 1.82 -17.60
C SER A 69 -0.42 2.57 -16.89
N GLU A 70 -1.05 1.94 -15.89
CA GLU A 70 -2.11 2.56 -15.08
C GLU A 70 -1.52 3.42 -13.95
N GLU A 71 -0.33 3.10 -13.45
CA GLU A 71 0.35 3.85 -12.39
C GLU A 71 0.61 5.32 -12.80
N SER A 72 1.07 5.54 -14.03
CA SER A 72 1.28 6.90 -14.55
C SER A 72 -0.01 7.71 -14.64
N LYS A 73 -1.13 7.07 -14.99
CA LYS A 73 -2.45 7.71 -15.02
C LYS A 73 -2.94 8.04 -13.61
N ALA A 74 -2.73 7.13 -12.66
CA ALA A 74 -3.07 7.35 -11.25
C ALA A 74 -2.27 8.52 -10.67
N GLY A 75 -0.97 8.61 -10.96
CA GLY A 75 -0.13 9.75 -10.58
C GLY A 75 -0.69 11.08 -11.11
N ALA A 76 -0.95 11.16 -12.41
CA ALA A 76 -1.51 12.37 -13.03
C ALA A 76 -2.90 12.75 -12.44
N MET A 77 -3.74 11.75 -12.17
CA MET A 77 -5.04 11.97 -11.51
C MET A 77 -4.86 12.56 -10.10
N LEU A 78 -3.94 12.03 -9.31
CA LEU A 78 -3.67 12.51 -7.95
C LEU A 78 -3.10 13.93 -7.95
N GLU A 79 -2.22 14.27 -8.90
CA GLU A 79 -1.72 15.65 -9.07
C GLU A 79 -2.86 16.63 -9.37
N ILE A 80 -3.79 16.27 -10.24
CA ILE A 80 -4.96 17.11 -10.57
C ILE A 80 -5.87 17.26 -9.35
N LEU A 81 -6.11 16.21 -8.57
CA LEU A 81 -6.90 16.27 -7.34
C LEU A 81 -6.20 17.12 -6.27
N TYR A 82 -4.88 17.00 -6.15
CA TYR A 82 -4.08 17.82 -5.24
C TYR A 82 -4.23 19.31 -5.56
N ASP A 83 -4.02 19.68 -6.82
CA ASP A 83 -4.18 21.04 -7.29
C ASP A 83 -5.60 21.60 -7.07
N TYR A 84 -6.60 20.74 -7.29
CA TYR A 84 -7.99 21.09 -7.05
C TYR A 84 -8.23 21.45 -5.59
N TYR A 85 -7.83 20.61 -4.64
CA TYR A 85 -8.05 20.86 -3.22
C TYR A 85 -7.21 21.99 -2.67
N CYS A 86 -6.00 22.23 -3.19
CA CYS A 86 -5.21 23.40 -2.83
C CYS A 86 -5.90 24.71 -3.24
N ARG A 87 -6.61 24.74 -4.37
CA ARG A 87 -7.37 25.90 -4.84
C ARG A 87 -8.75 26.02 -4.20
N ASN A 88 -9.32 24.92 -3.75
CA ASN A 88 -10.70 24.84 -3.21
C ASN A 88 -10.67 24.28 -1.79
N LYS A 89 -9.97 24.95 -0.87
CA LYS A 89 -9.78 24.52 0.52
C LYS A 89 -11.09 24.17 1.25
N ASP A 90 -12.19 24.81 0.87
CA ASP A 90 -13.50 24.58 1.49
C ASP A 90 -14.08 23.21 1.16
N GLN A 91 -13.58 22.55 0.11
CA GLN A 91 -13.97 21.21 -0.29
C GLN A 91 -13.21 20.09 0.45
N ILE A 92 -12.19 20.43 1.22
CA ILE A 92 -11.49 19.48 2.10
C ILE A 92 -12.40 19.17 3.29
N PRO A 93 -12.54 17.89 3.73
CA PRO A 93 -13.31 17.56 4.93
C PRO A 93 -12.78 18.26 6.18
N ASP A 94 -13.68 18.62 7.10
CA ASP A 94 -13.35 19.43 8.29
C ASP A 94 -12.30 18.78 9.20
N GLU A 95 -12.24 17.45 9.21
CA GLU A 95 -11.24 16.69 9.98
C GLU A 95 -9.80 17.02 9.58
N TYR A 96 -9.53 17.31 8.29
CA TYR A 96 -8.22 17.70 7.79
C TYR A 96 -7.97 19.22 7.89
N LYS A 97 -9.04 20.03 7.96
CA LYS A 97 -8.94 21.50 8.05
C LYS A 97 -8.57 22.02 9.43
N ARG A 98 -8.88 21.28 10.50
CA ARG A 98 -8.83 21.76 11.90
C ARG A 98 -7.49 22.35 12.31
N ASN A 99 -6.41 21.86 11.76
CA ASN A 99 -5.04 22.23 12.15
C ASN A 99 -4.33 23.13 11.13
N ILE A 100 -5.03 23.57 10.06
CA ILE A 100 -4.44 24.42 9.02
C ILE A 100 -4.14 25.80 9.63
N GLY A 101 -2.89 26.22 9.50
CA GLY A 101 -2.41 27.51 10.01
C GLY A 101 -1.84 27.49 11.42
N GLU A 102 -2.15 26.48 12.24
CA GLU A 102 -1.59 26.31 13.58
C GLU A 102 -0.41 25.33 13.59
N THR A 103 -0.64 24.09 13.16
CA THR A 103 0.35 23.00 13.19
C THR A 103 0.57 22.35 11.84
N CYS A 104 -0.25 22.68 10.83
CA CYS A 104 -0.26 22.05 9.51
C CYS A 104 -0.41 23.09 8.40
N SER A 105 0.30 22.93 7.28
CA SER A 105 0.06 23.72 6.08
C SER A 105 -1.14 23.19 5.30
N LEU A 106 -1.70 24.00 4.40
CA LEU A 106 -2.78 23.58 3.51
C LEU A 106 -2.35 22.39 2.65
N GLU A 107 -1.15 22.44 2.11
CA GLU A 107 -0.58 21.39 1.25
C GLU A 107 -0.47 20.07 2.00
N ARG A 108 -0.07 20.12 3.27
CA ARG A 108 -0.01 18.93 4.11
C ARG A 108 -1.40 18.36 4.39
N ALA A 109 -2.37 19.18 4.70
CA ALA A 109 -3.75 18.76 4.93
C ALA A 109 -4.37 18.12 3.68
N VAL A 110 -4.05 18.64 2.49
CA VAL A 110 -4.45 18.07 1.21
C VAL A 110 -3.79 16.71 0.99
N CYS A 111 -2.47 16.59 1.24
CA CYS A 111 -1.78 15.31 1.18
C CYS A 111 -2.40 14.25 2.09
N ASP A 112 -2.68 14.61 3.34
CA ASP A 112 -3.28 13.71 4.32
C ASP A 112 -4.69 13.28 3.90
N HIS A 113 -5.49 14.19 3.34
CA HIS A 113 -6.79 13.85 2.78
C HIS A 113 -6.69 12.88 1.59
N LEU A 114 -5.81 13.14 0.63
CA LEU A 114 -5.62 12.26 -0.53
C LEU A 114 -5.06 10.88 -0.11
N ALA A 115 -4.11 10.85 0.83
CA ALA A 115 -3.52 9.61 1.33
C ALA A 115 -4.54 8.69 2.05
N CYS A 116 -5.61 9.25 2.60
CA CYS A 116 -6.70 8.50 3.22
C CYS A 116 -7.77 8.03 2.22
N MET A 117 -7.69 8.44 0.96
CA MET A 117 -8.61 7.94 -0.07
C MET A 117 -8.29 6.50 -0.44
N THR A 118 -9.35 5.68 -0.63
CA THR A 118 -9.18 4.42 -1.36
C THR A 118 -9.07 4.71 -2.85
N ASP A 119 -8.44 3.81 -3.62
CA ASP A 119 -8.30 3.94 -5.08
C ASP A 119 -9.65 4.23 -5.76
N ARG A 120 -10.67 3.47 -5.37
CA ARG A 120 -12.02 3.66 -5.90
C ARG A 120 -12.59 5.03 -5.57
N TYR A 121 -12.36 5.55 -4.38
CA TYR A 121 -12.86 6.86 -3.97
C TYR A 121 -12.15 7.98 -4.72
N ALA A 122 -10.84 7.88 -4.91
CA ALA A 122 -10.06 8.84 -5.68
C ALA A 122 -10.53 8.90 -7.15
N VAL A 123 -10.73 7.73 -7.79
CA VAL A 123 -11.26 7.66 -9.16
C VAL A 123 -12.65 8.29 -9.25
N LEU A 124 -13.59 7.92 -8.37
CA LEU A 124 -14.93 8.50 -8.36
C LEU A 124 -14.93 10.01 -8.11
N THR A 125 -14.04 10.50 -7.25
CA THR A 125 -13.90 11.92 -6.97
C THR A 125 -13.41 12.66 -8.20
N PHE A 126 -12.40 12.12 -8.88
CA PHE A 126 -11.89 12.68 -10.13
C PHE A 126 -12.98 12.70 -11.22
N GLU A 127 -13.69 11.59 -11.42
CA GLU A 127 -14.80 11.52 -12.38
C GLU A 127 -15.88 12.56 -12.09
N ASN A 128 -16.27 12.71 -10.83
CA ASN A 128 -17.31 13.69 -10.44
C ASN A 128 -16.88 15.15 -10.67
N LEU A 129 -15.59 15.46 -10.56
CA LEU A 129 -15.07 16.81 -10.72
C LEU A 129 -14.76 17.17 -12.19
N TYR A 130 -14.29 16.20 -12.96
CA TYR A 130 -13.70 16.49 -14.28
C TYR A 130 -14.41 15.81 -15.46
N ILE A 131 -15.22 14.79 -15.21
CA ILE A 131 -15.93 14.10 -16.30
C ILE A 131 -17.41 14.55 -16.33
N PRO A 132 -17.88 15.16 -17.45
CA PRO A 132 -19.26 15.57 -17.58
C PRO A 132 -20.20 14.36 -17.50
N LYS A 133 -21.26 14.48 -16.70
CA LYS A 133 -22.29 13.44 -16.62
C LYS A 133 -23.23 13.55 -17.83
N LYS A 134 -23.68 12.40 -18.35
CA LYS A 134 -24.70 12.38 -19.38
C LYS A 134 -25.98 13.04 -18.86
N TRP A 135 -26.60 13.87 -19.69
CA TRP A 135 -27.91 14.39 -19.41
C TRP A 135 -28.93 13.24 -19.53
N ASN A 136 -29.42 12.75 -18.42
CA ASN A 136 -30.58 11.89 -18.40
C ASN A 136 -31.82 12.81 -18.46
N LYS A 137 -32.52 12.76 -19.61
CA LYS A 137 -33.87 13.30 -19.71
C LYS A 137 -34.86 12.37 -19.01
#